data_eef20a8a667e1e2201b3897b64c13bdc
#
_entry.id   eef20a8a667e1e2201b3897b64c13bdc
#
_cell.length_a   1.000
_cell.length_b   1.000
_cell.length_c   1.000
_cell.angle_alpha   90.00
_cell.angle_beta   90.00
_cell.angle_gamma   90.00
#
_symmetry.space_group_name_H-M   'P 1'
#
loop_
_entity.id
_entity.type
_entity.pdbx_description
1 polymer ?
#
loop_
_entity_poly.entity_id
_entity_poly.type
_entity_poly.pdbx_seq_one_letter_code
_entity_poly.pdbx_strand_id
1 'polypeptide(L)'
;MSKELTTRAEDYSKWYNDLVVKADLADHSAVRGCMVIKPYGYSIWENMQKALDKMFKDTGHQNAYFPLFIPKSLFEAEEKNAEGFAKECAIVTHYRLKTDPNNKGKLIVDPEAKLEEELIVRPTSEAIIWNTYKSWIQSYRDLPILVNQWANVVRWEMRTRLFLRTAEFLWQEGHTAHATKEEAIAETKQMLEVYADFVENWMAVPVVKGVKTANERFAGADDTYCIEALMQDGKALQAGTSHFLGQNFAKAFDVKYVTKDNKQEYVWATSWGVSTRLMGALVMSHSDDNGLVLPPKLASIQVVIVPIYKGDEGLAKVSEVANDIKKKLQAKGISVKYDDRDSQRPGWKFAEYELKGIPVRIAIGERDLANGTVEVARRDTLTKETVSIEGIDSLIENLLTEIQNNLFEKAKARTQQLTTKVDSFDEFKKILDEKTGFILAHWDGTSETEEKIKEETKATIRCIPLNNEQETGVCIYSGKPSTQRVLFARAY
;
A
#
# COMPACT_ATOMS: atom_id res chain seq x y z
N MET A 1 11.88 22.01 20.15
CA MET A 1 10.45 22.17 19.87
C MET A 1 9.77 20.89 20.24
N SER A 2 8.82 20.95 21.18
CA SER A 2 8.00 19.79 21.50
C SER A 2 7.24 19.37 20.25
N LYS A 3 7.23 18.08 20.00
CA LYS A 3 6.45 17.48 18.94
C LYS A 3 4.98 17.58 19.35
N GLU A 4 4.29 18.61 18.95
CA GLU A 4 2.85 18.67 19.13
C GLU A 4 2.17 17.82 18.05
N LEU A 5 2.29 16.51 18.17
CA LEU A 5 1.36 15.60 17.51
C LEU A 5 0.12 15.50 18.40
N THR A 6 -1.05 15.62 17.81
CA THR A 6 -2.28 15.15 18.42
C THR A 6 -2.11 13.67 18.73
N THR A 7 -2.56 13.20 19.89
CA THR A 7 -2.44 11.78 20.22
C THR A 7 -3.51 10.96 19.48
N ARG A 8 -3.23 9.66 19.29
CA ARG A 8 -4.20 8.73 18.68
C ARG A 8 -5.52 8.66 19.45
N ALA A 9 -5.43 8.79 20.77
CA ALA A 9 -6.61 8.75 21.63
C ALA A 9 -7.47 10.02 21.54
N GLU A 10 -6.87 11.18 21.29
CA GLU A 10 -7.60 12.44 21.12
C GLU A 10 -8.30 12.53 19.77
N ASP A 11 -7.58 12.30 18.70
CA ASP A 11 -8.09 12.32 17.32
C ASP A 11 -7.16 11.52 16.38
N TYR A 12 -7.53 10.28 16.13
CA TYR A 12 -6.74 9.38 15.29
C TYR A 12 -6.57 9.89 13.85
N SER A 13 -7.60 10.53 13.30
CA SER A 13 -7.56 11.10 11.95
C SER A 13 -6.58 12.26 11.85
N LYS A 14 -6.64 13.17 12.83
CA LYS A 14 -5.73 14.31 12.90
C LYS A 14 -4.29 13.86 13.18
N TRP A 15 -4.10 12.92 14.12
CA TRP A 15 -2.79 12.30 14.38
C TRP A 15 -2.15 11.78 13.10
N TYR A 16 -2.89 11.02 12.29
CA TYR A 16 -2.39 10.46 11.05
C TYR A 16 -1.94 11.54 10.05
N ASN A 17 -2.78 12.54 9.81
CA ASN A 17 -2.48 13.62 8.87
C ASN A 17 -1.28 14.46 9.34
N ASP A 18 -1.24 14.82 10.62
CA ASP A 18 -0.14 15.57 11.22
C ASP A 18 1.17 14.78 11.12
N LEU A 19 1.13 13.49 11.41
CA LEU A 19 2.32 12.63 11.36
C LEU A 19 2.88 12.50 9.97
N VAL A 20 2.05 12.25 8.95
CA VAL A 20 2.47 12.15 7.55
C VAL A 20 3.22 13.41 7.10
N VAL A 21 2.71 14.59 7.46
CA VAL A 21 3.32 15.87 7.09
C VAL A 21 4.59 16.15 7.91
N LYS A 22 4.52 16.01 9.24
CA LYS A 22 5.62 16.35 10.15
C LYS A 22 6.83 15.41 10.04
N ALA A 23 6.59 14.15 9.69
CA ALA A 23 7.64 13.16 9.48
C ALA A 23 8.25 13.20 8.06
N ASP A 24 7.92 14.19 7.27
CA ASP A 24 8.44 14.40 5.89
C ASP A 24 8.06 13.26 4.91
N LEU A 25 6.90 12.64 5.07
CA LEU A 25 6.44 11.62 4.13
C LEU A 25 5.76 12.24 2.90
N ALA A 26 4.79 13.11 3.12
CA ALA A 26 4.03 13.75 2.05
C ALA A 26 3.41 15.07 2.54
N ASP A 27 2.96 15.88 1.59
CA ASP A 27 2.24 17.12 1.85
C ASP A 27 1.20 17.38 0.75
N HIS A 28 0.32 18.32 0.99
CA HIS A 28 -0.63 18.79 0.00
C HIS A 28 0.06 19.55 -1.11
N SER A 29 -0.43 19.40 -2.35
CA SER A 29 0.03 20.17 -3.48
C SER A 29 -0.91 21.35 -3.78
N ALA A 30 -0.56 22.16 -4.79
CA ALA A 30 -1.45 23.19 -5.32
C ALA A 30 -2.71 22.62 -6.00
N VAL A 31 -2.69 21.33 -6.37
CA VAL A 31 -3.83 20.63 -6.95
C VAL A 31 -4.56 19.90 -5.84
N ARG A 32 -5.80 20.28 -5.59
CA ARG A 32 -6.63 19.65 -4.56
C ARG A 32 -6.75 18.15 -4.79
N GLY A 33 -6.43 17.38 -3.74
CA GLY A 33 -6.51 15.91 -3.77
C GLY A 33 -5.29 15.21 -4.35
N CYS A 34 -4.32 15.95 -4.89
CA CYS A 34 -3.04 15.42 -5.32
C CYS A 34 -1.96 15.76 -4.29
N MET A 35 -1.18 14.76 -3.89
CA MET A 35 -0.12 14.95 -2.89
C MET A 35 1.25 15.12 -3.52
N VAL A 36 2.13 15.81 -2.79
CA VAL A 36 3.58 15.73 -3.02
C VAL A 36 4.14 14.67 -2.08
N ILE A 37 4.72 13.62 -2.61
CA ILE A 37 5.50 12.66 -1.81
C ILE A 37 6.89 13.24 -1.64
N LYS A 38 7.27 13.55 -0.39
CA LYS A 38 8.57 14.17 -0.09
C LYS A 38 9.72 13.15 -0.22
N PRO A 39 10.97 13.59 -0.36
CA PRO A 39 12.08 12.66 -0.58
C PRO A 39 12.19 11.53 0.44
N TYR A 40 11.93 11.80 1.72
CA TYR A 40 11.95 10.76 2.75
C TYR A 40 10.83 9.73 2.57
N GLY A 41 9.60 10.19 2.33
CA GLY A 41 8.47 9.30 2.03
C GLY A 41 8.70 8.51 0.74
N TYR A 42 9.24 9.16 -0.30
CA TYR A 42 9.50 8.50 -1.56
C TYR A 42 10.57 7.40 -1.44
N SER A 43 11.61 7.62 -0.62
CA SER A 43 12.64 6.60 -0.38
C SER A 43 12.09 5.31 0.26
N ILE A 44 11.06 5.42 1.10
CA ILE A 44 10.35 4.26 1.65
C ILE A 44 9.53 3.56 0.56
N TRP A 45 8.85 4.33 -0.27
CA TRP A 45 8.13 3.80 -1.44
C TRP A 45 9.07 3.07 -2.42
N GLU A 46 10.25 3.63 -2.70
CA GLU A 46 11.28 2.96 -3.52
C GLU A 46 11.70 1.61 -2.94
N ASN A 47 11.81 1.49 -1.61
CA ASN A 47 12.10 0.21 -0.95
C ASN A 47 10.95 -0.79 -1.12
N MET A 48 9.68 -0.35 -1.01
CA MET A 48 8.52 -1.18 -1.31
C MET A 48 8.53 -1.62 -2.77
N GLN A 49 8.75 -0.69 -3.68
CA GLN A 49 8.82 -0.94 -5.12
C GLN A 49 9.91 -1.95 -5.46
N LYS A 50 11.10 -1.77 -4.93
CA LYS A 50 12.24 -2.68 -5.16
C LYS A 50 11.96 -4.11 -4.69
N ALA A 51 11.35 -4.26 -3.51
CA ALA A 51 11.00 -5.58 -2.98
C ALA A 51 9.92 -6.26 -3.82
N LEU A 52 8.83 -5.56 -4.12
CA LEU A 52 7.74 -6.08 -4.94
C LEU A 52 8.18 -6.38 -6.37
N ASP A 53 8.95 -5.49 -7.00
CA ASP A 53 9.45 -5.68 -8.37
C ASP A 53 10.33 -6.93 -8.49
N LYS A 54 11.16 -7.19 -7.47
CA LYS A 54 11.92 -8.43 -7.39
C LYS A 54 11.00 -9.66 -7.31
N MET A 55 9.98 -9.62 -6.45
CA MET A 55 9.02 -10.73 -6.31
C MET A 55 8.27 -11.00 -7.62
N PHE A 56 7.88 -9.95 -8.37
CA PHE A 56 7.25 -10.11 -9.68
C PHE A 56 8.20 -10.74 -10.71
N LYS A 57 9.44 -10.31 -10.74
CA LYS A 57 10.45 -10.91 -11.63
C LYS A 57 10.78 -12.35 -11.26
N ASP A 58 10.82 -12.69 -9.97
CA ASP A 58 11.01 -14.06 -9.49
C ASP A 58 9.86 -14.99 -9.93
N THR A 59 8.67 -14.46 -10.19
CA THR A 59 7.52 -15.21 -10.73
C THR A 59 7.39 -15.11 -12.27
N GLY A 60 8.40 -14.57 -12.95
CA GLY A 60 8.48 -14.52 -14.41
C GLY A 60 7.86 -13.29 -15.07
N HIS A 61 7.38 -12.33 -14.29
CA HIS A 61 6.78 -11.12 -14.82
C HIS A 61 7.84 -10.12 -15.32
N GLN A 62 7.45 -9.33 -16.33
CA GLN A 62 8.28 -8.29 -16.93
C GLN A 62 7.56 -6.95 -16.85
N ASN A 63 8.34 -5.88 -16.67
CA ASN A 63 7.79 -4.53 -16.67
C ASN A 63 7.63 -4.00 -18.10
N ALA A 64 6.51 -3.32 -18.33
CA ALA A 64 6.24 -2.54 -19.55
C ALA A 64 5.70 -1.16 -19.16
N TYR A 65 5.50 -0.31 -20.14
CA TYR A 65 4.87 0.99 -19.98
C TYR A 65 3.80 1.20 -21.05
N PHE A 66 2.62 1.62 -20.63
CA PHE A 66 1.49 1.93 -21.50
C PHE A 66 1.11 3.42 -21.36
N PRO A 67 0.54 4.03 -22.40
CA PRO A 67 0.22 5.45 -22.41
C PRO A 67 -0.72 5.88 -21.28
N LEU A 68 -0.51 7.11 -20.80
CA LEU A 68 -1.37 7.76 -19.80
C LEU A 68 -2.78 8.02 -20.31
N PHE A 69 -2.91 8.37 -21.58
CA PHE A 69 -4.18 8.75 -22.21
C PHE A 69 -4.83 7.57 -22.91
N ILE A 70 -6.13 7.43 -22.71
CA ILE A 70 -6.96 6.39 -23.31
C ILE A 70 -8.02 7.11 -24.17
N PRO A 71 -8.12 6.82 -25.50
CA PRO A 71 -9.24 7.32 -26.30
C PRO A 71 -10.58 6.94 -25.68
N LYS A 72 -11.53 7.86 -25.64
CA LYS A 72 -12.83 7.63 -24.99
C LYS A 72 -13.57 6.42 -25.59
N SER A 73 -13.55 6.27 -26.91
CA SER A 73 -14.14 5.12 -27.61
C SER A 73 -13.55 3.79 -27.17
N LEU A 74 -12.24 3.78 -26.92
CA LEU A 74 -11.54 2.59 -26.44
C LEU A 74 -11.88 2.29 -24.98
N PHE A 75 -12.02 3.33 -24.15
CA PHE A 75 -12.42 3.19 -22.75
C PHE A 75 -13.83 2.62 -22.59
N GLU A 76 -14.74 3.00 -23.50
CA GLU A 76 -16.12 2.53 -23.52
C GLU A 76 -16.29 1.09 -24.04
N ALA A 77 -15.25 0.49 -24.60
CA ALA A 77 -15.33 -0.85 -25.23
C ALA A 77 -15.68 -1.98 -24.24
N GLU A 78 -15.31 -1.86 -22.98
CA GLU A 78 -15.77 -2.75 -21.90
C GLU A 78 -16.73 -1.97 -20.99
N GLU A 79 -18.02 -2.19 -21.16
CA GLU A 79 -19.12 -1.40 -20.59
C GLU A 79 -19.07 -1.36 -19.05
N LYS A 80 -18.92 -2.51 -18.39
CA LYS A 80 -18.90 -2.60 -16.92
C LYS A 80 -17.73 -1.86 -16.28
N ASN A 81 -16.57 -1.94 -16.89
CA ASN A 81 -15.38 -1.23 -16.43
C ASN A 81 -15.56 0.28 -16.63
N ALA A 82 -16.06 0.70 -17.80
CA ALA A 82 -16.34 2.09 -18.09
C ALA A 82 -17.35 2.69 -17.11
N GLU A 83 -18.46 2.01 -16.84
CA GLU A 83 -19.47 2.44 -15.87
C GLU A 83 -18.90 2.54 -14.45
N GLY A 84 -18.05 1.60 -14.05
CA GLY A 84 -17.40 1.58 -12.75
C GLY A 84 -16.54 2.82 -12.47
N PHE A 85 -15.89 3.36 -13.49
CA PHE A 85 -14.99 4.51 -13.37
C PHE A 85 -15.57 5.83 -13.93
N ALA A 86 -16.73 5.83 -14.56
CA ALA A 86 -17.28 6.99 -15.25
C ALA A 86 -17.40 8.27 -14.39
N LYS A 87 -17.66 8.09 -13.09
CA LYS A 87 -17.82 9.22 -12.14
C LYS A 87 -16.49 9.80 -11.64
N GLU A 88 -15.39 9.14 -11.91
CA GLU A 88 -14.07 9.46 -11.36
C GLU A 88 -13.03 9.80 -12.44
N CYS A 89 -13.45 9.95 -13.69
CA CYS A 89 -12.55 10.23 -14.80
C CYS A 89 -12.14 11.70 -14.88
N ALA A 90 -10.85 11.92 -15.16
CA ALA A 90 -10.35 13.19 -15.69
C ALA A 90 -10.28 13.09 -17.22
N ILE A 91 -10.80 14.10 -17.90
CA ILE A 91 -10.98 14.11 -19.36
C ILE A 91 -10.18 15.24 -19.96
N VAL A 92 -9.40 14.95 -21.02
CA VAL A 92 -8.66 15.93 -21.82
C VAL A 92 -9.45 16.21 -23.09
N THR A 93 -9.82 17.47 -23.29
CA THR A 93 -10.68 17.92 -24.39
C THR A 93 -9.95 18.81 -25.40
N HIS A 94 -8.84 19.43 -25.00
CA HIS A 94 -8.06 20.36 -25.83
C HIS A 94 -6.57 20.14 -25.61
N TYR A 95 -5.76 20.48 -26.60
CA TYR A 95 -4.30 20.27 -26.58
C TYR A 95 -3.46 21.56 -26.53
N ARG A 96 -4.11 22.74 -26.51
CA ARG A 96 -3.37 24.01 -26.56
C ARG A 96 -4.06 25.12 -25.77
N LEU A 97 -3.26 26.02 -25.23
CA LEU A 97 -3.69 27.30 -24.66
C LEU A 97 -3.31 28.44 -25.64
N LYS A 98 -4.02 29.55 -25.54
CA LYS A 98 -3.70 30.80 -26.22
C LYS A 98 -3.79 31.99 -25.25
N THR A 99 -3.15 33.11 -25.60
CA THR A 99 -3.29 34.36 -24.82
C THR A 99 -4.73 34.85 -24.89
N ASP A 100 -5.29 35.23 -23.75
CA ASP A 100 -6.60 35.86 -23.68
C ASP A 100 -6.60 37.20 -24.41
N PRO A 101 -7.38 37.40 -25.48
CA PRO A 101 -7.41 38.65 -26.23
C PRO A 101 -7.88 39.84 -25.37
N ASN A 102 -8.65 39.58 -24.31
CA ASN A 102 -9.22 40.59 -23.42
C ASN A 102 -8.37 40.86 -22.17
N ASN A 103 -7.36 40.02 -21.90
CA ASN A 103 -6.56 40.13 -20.68
C ASN A 103 -5.10 39.72 -20.91
N LYS A 104 -4.24 40.67 -21.26
CA LYS A 104 -2.81 40.45 -21.51
C LYS A 104 -2.17 39.75 -20.30
N GLY A 105 -1.44 38.68 -20.55
CA GLY A 105 -0.75 37.86 -19.52
C GLY A 105 -1.58 36.70 -18.96
N LYS A 106 -2.85 36.56 -19.33
CA LYS A 106 -3.64 35.36 -19.04
C LYS A 106 -3.70 34.41 -20.22
N LEU A 107 -3.78 33.13 -19.91
CA LEU A 107 -4.00 32.07 -20.88
C LEU A 107 -5.43 31.53 -20.75
N ILE A 108 -6.02 31.22 -21.88
CA ILE A 108 -7.32 30.53 -22.00
C ILE A 108 -7.15 29.27 -22.85
N VAL A 109 -8.04 28.31 -22.67
CA VAL A 109 -8.14 27.16 -23.58
C VAL A 109 -8.42 27.66 -24.98
N ASP A 110 -7.63 27.23 -25.98
CA ASP A 110 -7.85 27.59 -27.36
C ASP A 110 -9.00 26.76 -27.94
N PRO A 111 -10.18 27.36 -28.30
CA PRO A 111 -11.31 26.64 -28.85
C PRO A 111 -11.00 25.89 -30.16
N GLU A 112 -10.01 26.40 -30.93
CA GLU A 112 -9.58 25.75 -32.19
C GLU A 112 -8.72 24.51 -31.97
N ALA A 113 -8.24 24.30 -30.75
CA ALA A 113 -7.41 23.17 -30.36
C ALA A 113 -8.22 22.04 -29.70
N LYS A 114 -9.52 22.00 -29.93
CA LYS A 114 -10.37 20.91 -29.46
C LYS A 114 -9.92 19.60 -30.12
N LEU A 115 -9.80 18.53 -29.30
CA LEU A 115 -9.51 17.19 -29.81
C LEU A 115 -10.71 16.68 -30.64
N GLU A 116 -10.44 15.93 -31.71
CA GLU A 116 -11.46 15.23 -32.48
C GLU A 116 -12.17 14.17 -31.62
N GLU A 117 -11.40 13.50 -30.76
CA GLU A 117 -11.89 12.56 -29.76
C GLU A 117 -11.31 12.92 -28.38
N GLU A 118 -12.14 12.93 -27.35
CA GLU A 118 -11.75 13.16 -25.97
C GLU A 118 -10.87 12.02 -25.46
N LEU A 119 -9.90 12.35 -24.61
CA LEU A 119 -9.00 11.40 -23.98
C LEU A 119 -9.30 11.29 -22.49
N ILE A 120 -9.31 10.06 -21.99
CA ILE A 120 -9.41 9.76 -20.58
C ILE A 120 -8.00 9.69 -20.00
N VAL A 121 -7.73 10.41 -18.90
CA VAL A 121 -6.55 10.16 -18.09
C VAL A 121 -6.78 8.86 -17.34
N ARG A 122 -5.95 7.85 -17.55
CA ARG A 122 -6.21 6.48 -17.06
C ARG A 122 -6.59 6.40 -15.59
N PRO A 123 -7.78 5.91 -15.24
CA PRO A 123 -8.13 5.51 -13.87
C PRO A 123 -7.65 4.09 -13.56
N THR A 124 -7.45 3.32 -14.61
CA THR A 124 -6.88 1.97 -14.70
C THR A 124 -6.53 1.71 -16.16
N SER A 125 -5.72 0.73 -16.47
CA SER A 125 -5.12 0.59 -17.82
C SER A 125 -5.64 -0.60 -18.63
N GLU A 126 -6.66 -1.32 -18.18
CA GLU A 126 -7.18 -2.50 -18.90
C GLU A 126 -7.50 -2.19 -20.37
N ALA A 127 -8.20 -1.09 -20.64
CA ALA A 127 -8.62 -0.75 -22.00
C ALA A 127 -7.43 -0.57 -22.95
N ILE A 128 -6.43 0.21 -22.59
CA ILE A 128 -5.26 0.45 -23.43
C ILE A 128 -4.38 -0.79 -23.55
N ILE A 129 -4.25 -1.57 -22.49
CA ILE A 129 -3.45 -2.78 -22.45
C ILE A 129 -4.09 -3.87 -23.31
N TRP A 130 -5.38 -4.12 -23.17
CA TRP A 130 -6.09 -5.14 -23.94
C TRP A 130 -6.16 -4.81 -25.41
N ASN A 131 -6.31 -3.52 -25.77
CA ASN A 131 -6.16 -3.10 -27.17
C ASN A 131 -4.76 -3.40 -27.73
N THR A 132 -3.73 -3.24 -26.92
CA THR A 132 -2.35 -3.58 -27.31
C THR A 132 -2.15 -5.10 -27.43
N TYR A 133 -2.68 -5.87 -26.49
CA TYR A 133 -2.57 -7.34 -26.49
C TYR A 133 -3.21 -7.99 -27.73
N LYS A 134 -4.21 -7.35 -28.33
CA LYS A 134 -4.79 -7.79 -29.59
C LYS A 134 -3.73 -7.97 -30.69
N SER A 135 -2.73 -7.12 -30.72
CA SER A 135 -1.62 -7.22 -31.68
C SER A 135 -0.49 -8.14 -31.22
N TRP A 136 -0.28 -8.29 -29.91
CA TRP A 136 0.79 -9.11 -29.35
C TRP A 136 0.47 -10.60 -29.34
N ILE A 137 -0.81 -10.95 -29.24
CA ILE A 137 -1.27 -12.34 -29.11
C ILE A 137 -1.85 -12.78 -30.44
N GLN A 138 -1.22 -13.79 -31.09
CA GLN A 138 -1.67 -14.38 -32.34
C GLN A 138 -1.84 -15.89 -32.19
N SER A 139 -0.96 -16.56 -31.46
CA SER A 139 -0.95 -18.00 -31.30
C SER A 139 -0.66 -18.42 -29.86
N TYR A 140 -0.87 -19.70 -29.57
CA TYR A 140 -0.53 -20.28 -28.25
C TYR A 140 0.94 -20.08 -27.84
N ARG A 141 1.84 -19.79 -28.81
CA ARG A 141 3.27 -19.54 -28.53
C ARG A 141 3.51 -18.20 -27.87
N ASP A 142 2.58 -17.27 -27.99
CA ASP A 142 2.66 -15.92 -27.41
C ASP A 142 2.18 -15.88 -25.94
N LEU A 143 1.65 -17.00 -25.43
CA LEU A 143 1.09 -17.13 -24.09
C LEU A 143 1.97 -17.97 -23.18
N PRO A 144 2.00 -17.68 -21.86
CA PRO A 144 1.31 -16.57 -21.23
C PRO A 144 2.02 -15.22 -21.44
N ILE A 145 1.26 -14.11 -21.43
CA ILE A 145 1.81 -12.77 -21.25
C ILE A 145 1.76 -12.42 -19.77
N LEU A 146 2.92 -12.10 -19.20
CA LEU A 146 3.09 -11.78 -17.78
C LEU A 146 3.71 -10.39 -17.65
N VAL A 147 2.87 -9.37 -17.59
CA VAL A 147 3.31 -7.96 -17.62
C VAL A 147 2.84 -7.21 -16.39
N ASN A 148 3.73 -6.38 -15.87
CA ASN A 148 3.49 -5.41 -14.84
C ASN A 148 3.87 -4.01 -15.34
N GLN A 149 3.19 -2.99 -14.82
CA GLN A 149 3.59 -1.60 -15.04
C GLN A 149 3.59 -0.85 -13.72
N TRP A 150 4.67 -0.09 -13.47
CA TRP A 150 4.74 0.92 -12.43
C TRP A 150 4.31 2.26 -13.03
N ALA A 151 3.28 2.87 -12.48
CA ALA A 151 2.66 4.04 -13.08
C ALA A 151 1.88 4.88 -12.06
N ASN A 152 1.38 6.01 -12.51
CA ASN A 152 0.33 6.77 -11.84
C ASN A 152 -1.02 6.48 -12.47
N VAL A 153 -2.08 6.73 -11.73
CA VAL A 153 -3.46 6.79 -12.21
C VAL A 153 -4.19 7.96 -11.59
N VAL A 154 -5.28 8.41 -12.21
CA VAL A 154 -6.12 9.48 -11.74
C VAL A 154 -7.55 8.97 -11.56
N ARG A 155 -8.03 9.04 -10.32
CA ARG A 155 -9.42 8.78 -9.94
C ARG A 155 -9.91 9.99 -9.17
N TRP A 156 -10.79 10.77 -9.76
CA TRP A 156 -11.20 12.09 -9.25
C TRP A 156 -11.95 11.96 -7.92
N GLU A 157 -11.19 11.91 -6.84
CA GLU A 157 -11.68 11.71 -5.49
C GLU A 157 -12.04 13.04 -4.83
N MET A 158 -13.23 13.13 -4.24
CA MET A 158 -13.70 14.34 -3.57
C MET A 158 -13.32 14.42 -2.09
N ARG A 159 -13.12 13.28 -1.43
CA ARG A 159 -12.77 13.19 -0.01
C ARG A 159 -11.37 12.62 0.14
N THR A 160 -10.38 13.49 0.01
CA THR A 160 -8.98 13.08 -0.05
C THR A 160 -8.33 12.96 1.32
N ARG A 161 -7.38 12.02 1.42
CA ARG A 161 -6.53 11.80 2.58
C ARG A 161 -5.18 11.27 2.11
N LEU A 162 -4.08 11.90 2.54
CA LEU A 162 -2.73 11.57 2.09
C LEU A 162 -2.45 10.05 2.14
N PHE A 163 -1.93 9.50 1.08
CA PHE A 163 -1.69 8.09 0.79
C PHE A 163 -2.93 7.19 0.70
N LEU A 164 -3.93 7.38 1.53
CA LEU A 164 -5.09 6.48 1.65
C LEU A 164 -6.11 6.68 0.54
N ARG A 165 -6.36 7.94 0.19
CA ARG A 165 -7.36 8.31 -0.80
C ARG A 165 -6.98 9.66 -1.43
N THR A 166 -6.36 9.61 -2.58
CA THR A 166 -5.92 10.79 -3.35
C THR A 166 -6.43 10.71 -4.78
N ALA A 167 -6.59 11.88 -5.43
CA ALA A 167 -7.06 11.93 -6.80
C ALA A 167 -6.04 11.37 -7.78
N GLU A 168 -4.76 11.59 -7.53
CA GLU A 168 -3.64 10.94 -8.22
C GLU A 168 -2.85 10.11 -7.21
N PHE A 169 -2.41 8.94 -7.61
CA PHE A 169 -1.53 8.09 -6.81
C PHE A 169 -0.62 7.23 -7.68
N LEU A 170 0.47 6.78 -7.08
CA LEU A 170 1.39 5.81 -7.65
C LEU A 170 0.95 4.40 -7.28
N TRP A 171 1.11 3.49 -8.21
CA TRP A 171 0.81 2.09 -8.01
C TRP A 171 1.64 1.19 -8.94
N GLN A 172 1.44 -0.10 -8.81
CA GLN A 172 1.71 -1.06 -9.87
C GLN A 172 0.41 -1.75 -10.27
N GLU A 173 0.33 -2.15 -11.50
CA GLU A 173 -0.75 -2.94 -12.05
C GLU A 173 -0.15 -4.06 -12.92
N GLY A 174 -0.50 -5.29 -12.56
CA GLY A 174 -0.18 -6.45 -13.36
C GLY A 174 -1.35 -6.81 -14.28
N HIS A 175 -1.02 -7.20 -15.50
CA HIS A 175 -2.02 -7.60 -16.49
C HIS A 175 -1.48 -8.80 -17.26
N THR A 176 -2.14 -9.95 -17.09
CA THR A 176 -1.67 -11.20 -17.67
C THR A 176 -2.72 -11.84 -18.57
N ALA A 177 -2.26 -12.58 -19.56
CA ALA A 177 -3.11 -13.32 -20.49
C ALA A 177 -2.65 -14.78 -20.57
N HIS A 178 -3.61 -15.70 -20.53
CA HIS A 178 -3.39 -17.13 -20.44
C HIS A 178 -4.23 -17.92 -21.47
N ALA A 179 -3.75 -19.10 -21.83
CA ALA A 179 -4.46 -20.00 -22.72
C ALA A 179 -5.67 -20.66 -22.06
N THR A 180 -5.60 -20.95 -20.76
CA THR A 180 -6.66 -21.67 -20.05
C THR A 180 -7.17 -20.92 -18.82
N LYS A 181 -8.40 -21.25 -18.41
CA LYS A 181 -9.01 -20.74 -17.19
C LYS A 181 -8.20 -21.09 -15.96
N GLU A 182 -7.71 -22.31 -15.91
CA GLU A 182 -6.96 -22.87 -14.78
C GLU A 182 -5.64 -22.11 -14.59
N GLU A 183 -4.93 -21.81 -15.68
CA GLU A 183 -3.71 -21.00 -15.63
C GLU A 183 -3.98 -19.59 -15.09
N ALA A 184 -5.03 -18.94 -15.55
CA ALA A 184 -5.41 -17.60 -15.09
C ALA A 184 -5.83 -17.59 -13.61
N ILE A 185 -6.56 -18.58 -13.14
CA ILE A 185 -6.92 -18.72 -11.71
C ILE A 185 -5.67 -18.97 -10.87
N ALA A 186 -4.74 -19.80 -11.34
CA ALA A 186 -3.48 -20.07 -10.64
C ALA A 186 -2.64 -18.79 -10.52
N GLU A 187 -2.55 -18.00 -11.59
CA GLU A 187 -1.87 -16.69 -11.59
C GLU A 187 -2.52 -15.72 -10.60
N THR A 188 -3.84 -15.61 -10.62
CA THR A 188 -4.60 -14.75 -9.69
C THR A 188 -4.26 -15.07 -8.22
N LYS A 189 -4.23 -16.35 -7.88
CA LYS A 189 -3.90 -16.82 -6.53
C LYS A 189 -2.43 -16.64 -6.20
N GLN A 190 -1.53 -16.89 -7.14
CA GLN A 190 -0.09 -16.67 -6.96
C GLN A 190 0.23 -15.21 -6.62
N MET A 191 -0.38 -14.27 -7.32
CA MET A 191 -0.13 -12.85 -7.06
C MET A 191 -0.77 -12.36 -5.76
N LEU A 192 -1.88 -12.96 -5.32
CA LEU A 192 -2.41 -12.75 -3.99
C LEU A 192 -1.41 -13.18 -2.90
N GLU A 193 -0.79 -14.35 -3.07
CA GLU A 193 0.25 -14.84 -2.13
C GLU A 193 1.48 -13.93 -2.12
N VAL A 194 1.92 -13.42 -3.28
CA VAL A 194 3.02 -12.44 -3.37
C VAL A 194 2.69 -11.19 -2.56
N TYR A 195 1.48 -10.66 -2.67
CA TYR A 195 1.05 -9.50 -1.90
C TYR A 195 0.96 -9.79 -0.40
N ALA A 196 0.42 -10.94 -0.02
CA ALA A 196 0.34 -11.33 1.38
C ALA A 196 1.75 -11.49 1.99
N ASP A 197 2.67 -12.15 1.28
CA ASP A 197 4.05 -12.30 1.70
C ASP A 197 4.75 -10.94 1.86
N PHE A 198 4.58 -10.04 0.91
CA PHE A 198 5.14 -8.69 1.00
C PHE A 198 4.60 -7.92 2.22
N VAL A 199 3.29 -7.88 2.40
CA VAL A 199 2.66 -7.12 3.50
C VAL A 199 3.05 -7.71 4.85
N GLU A 200 3.08 -9.04 5.00
CA GLU A 200 3.44 -9.69 6.26
C GLU A 200 4.93 -9.63 6.57
N ASN A 201 5.79 -9.94 5.61
CA ASN A 201 7.23 -10.08 5.85
C ASN A 201 8.04 -8.79 5.67
N TRP A 202 7.58 -7.85 4.85
CA TRP A 202 8.25 -6.56 4.64
C TRP A 202 7.62 -5.43 5.42
N MET A 203 6.30 -5.32 5.39
CA MET A 203 5.58 -4.30 6.15
C MET A 203 5.31 -4.71 7.61
N ALA A 204 5.52 -5.97 7.96
CA ALA A 204 5.21 -6.55 9.27
C ALA A 204 3.73 -6.36 9.67
N VAL A 205 2.80 -6.52 8.72
CA VAL A 205 1.36 -6.36 8.91
C VAL A 205 0.63 -7.65 8.59
N PRO A 206 -0.07 -8.28 9.54
CA PRO A 206 -0.86 -9.48 9.26
C PRO A 206 -2.06 -9.16 8.38
N VAL A 207 -2.43 -10.08 7.49
CA VAL A 207 -3.56 -9.92 6.58
C VAL A 207 -4.48 -11.14 6.59
N VAL A 208 -5.75 -10.90 6.26
CA VAL A 208 -6.73 -11.93 5.96
C VAL A 208 -6.88 -12.01 4.44
N LYS A 209 -6.63 -13.18 3.87
CA LYS A 209 -6.86 -13.47 2.45
C LYS A 209 -8.29 -13.92 2.24
N GLY A 210 -8.97 -13.37 1.24
CA GLY A 210 -10.34 -13.70 0.95
C GLY A 210 -10.79 -13.36 -0.45
N VAL A 211 -12.05 -13.68 -0.73
CA VAL A 211 -12.76 -13.36 -1.97
C VAL A 211 -13.80 -12.29 -1.68
N LYS A 212 -13.92 -11.32 -2.56
CA LYS A 212 -14.96 -10.28 -2.47
C LYS A 212 -16.33 -10.84 -2.85
N THR A 213 -17.37 -10.29 -2.24
CA THR A 213 -18.75 -10.53 -2.67
C THR A 213 -18.99 -9.98 -4.07
N ALA A 214 -20.10 -10.35 -4.70
CA ALA A 214 -20.45 -9.83 -6.02
C ALA A 214 -20.60 -8.31 -6.03
N ASN A 215 -21.09 -7.70 -4.94
CA ASN A 215 -21.25 -6.25 -4.83
C ASN A 215 -19.93 -5.49 -4.68
N GLU A 216 -18.92 -6.10 -4.09
CA GLU A 216 -17.63 -5.48 -3.81
C GLU A 216 -16.53 -5.92 -4.82
N ARG A 217 -16.92 -6.66 -5.84
CA ARG A 217 -16.04 -7.16 -6.90
C ARG A 217 -15.57 -6.03 -7.82
N PHE A 218 -14.35 -6.13 -8.34
CA PHE A 218 -13.85 -5.20 -9.34
C PHE A 218 -14.70 -5.24 -10.62
N ALA A 219 -15.00 -4.05 -11.15
CA ALA A 219 -15.82 -3.92 -12.35
C ALA A 219 -15.15 -4.57 -13.57
N GLY A 220 -15.81 -5.56 -14.17
CA GLY A 220 -15.28 -6.38 -15.26
C GLY A 220 -14.61 -7.68 -14.83
N ALA A 221 -14.50 -7.98 -13.55
CA ALA A 221 -13.96 -9.25 -13.05
C ALA A 221 -15.04 -10.31 -12.81
N ASP A 222 -14.69 -11.57 -13.02
CA ASP A 222 -15.48 -12.72 -12.60
C ASP A 222 -15.30 -13.00 -11.10
N ASP A 223 -14.06 -12.86 -10.58
CA ASP A 223 -13.74 -12.95 -9.17
C ASP A 223 -12.67 -11.93 -8.78
N THR A 224 -12.78 -11.43 -7.56
CA THR A 224 -11.80 -10.55 -6.94
C THR A 224 -11.31 -11.13 -5.63
N TYR A 225 -10.03 -11.45 -5.58
CA TYR A 225 -9.33 -11.83 -4.36
C TYR A 225 -8.71 -10.60 -3.71
N CYS A 226 -8.60 -10.60 -2.39
CA CYS A 226 -8.03 -9.48 -1.65
C CYS A 226 -7.25 -9.92 -0.42
N ILE A 227 -6.42 -9.01 0.05
CA ILE A 227 -5.83 -9.06 1.38
C ILE A 227 -6.35 -7.89 2.21
N GLU A 228 -6.89 -8.17 3.38
CA GLU A 228 -7.46 -7.19 4.30
C GLU A 228 -6.59 -7.09 5.55
N ALA A 229 -6.20 -5.87 5.91
CA ALA A 229 -5.48 -5.56 7.14
C ALA A 229 -6.35 -4.79 8.11
N LEU A 230 -6.04 -4.87 9.41
CA LEU A 230 -6.73 -4.13 10.45
C LEU A 230 -5.80 -3.07 11.04
N MET A 231 -6.24 -1.82 11.00
CA MET A 231 -5.48 -0.68 11.53
C MET A 231 -5.69 -0.52 13.05
N GLN A 232 -4.89 0.33 13.67
CA GLN A 232 -4.92 0.51 15.14
C GLN A 232 -6.26 1.00 15.68
N ASP A 233 -7.01 1.76 14.89
CA ASP A 233 -8.34 2.26 15.25
C ASP A 233 -9.47 1.24 15.00
N GLY A 234 -9.12 0.01 14.66
CA GLY A 234 -10.09 -1.05 14.39
C GLY A 234 -10.81 -0.96 13.05
N LYS A 235 -10.38 -0.11 12.13
CA LYS A 235 -10.89 -0.08 10.76
C LYS A 235 -10.08 -0.97 9.85
N ALA A 236 -10.76 -1.61 8.92
CA ALA A 236 -10.14 -2.41 7.88
C ALA A 236 -9.54 -1.54 6.77
N LEU A 237 -8.47 -2.05 6.17
CA LEU A 237 -7.84 -1.47 4.99
C LEU A 237 -7.59 -2.59 3.98
N GLN A 238 -8.12 -2.42 2.76
CA GLN A 238 -7.79 -3.28 1.65
C GLN A 238 -6.35 -3.00 1.20
N ALA A 239 -5.46 -3.96 1.44
CA ALA A 239 -4.03 -3.79 1.22
C ALA A 239 -3.57 -4.24 -0.17
N GLY A 240 -4.37 -5.00 -0.89
CA GLY A 240 -4.09 -5.44 -2.26
C GLY A 240 -5.21 -6.27 -2.82
N THR A 241 -5.32 -6.31 -4.15
CA THR A 241 -6.31 -7.10 -4.88
C THR A 241 -5.68 -7.85 -6.04
N SER A 242 -6.24 -9.02 -6.32
CA SER A 242 -5.91 -9.83 -7.48
C SER A 242 -7.20 -10.33 -8.12
N HIS A 243 -7.40 -10.01 -9.39
CA HIS A 243 -8.65 -10.21 -10.10
C HIS A 243 -8.53 -11.33 -11.13
N PHE A 244 -9.44 -12.26 -11.10
CA PHE A 244 -9.70 -13.16 -12.22
C PHE A 244 -10.72 -12.48 -13.14
N LEU A 245 -10.27 -12.03 -14.30
CA LEU A 245 -11.08 -11.25 -15.24
C LEU A 245 -11.88 -12.15 -16.20
N GLY A 246 -11.69 -13.46 -16.15
CA GLY A 246 -12.31 -14.38 -17.08
C GLY A 246 -11.90 -14.09 -18.53
N GLN A 247 -12.87 -14.01 -19.42
CA GLN A 247 -12.69 -13.62 -20.82
C GLN A 247 -13.35 -12.27 -21.17
N ASN A 248 -13.75 -11.49 -20.16
CA ASN A 248 -14.55 -10.28 -20.38
C ASN A 248 -13.80 -9.25 -21.22
N PHE A 249 -12.57 -8.91 -20.86
CA PHE A 249 -11.73 -7.99 -21.65
C PHE A 249 -11.27 -8.59 -22.97
N ALA A 250 -10.95 -9.89 -23.01
CA ALA A 250 -10.59 -10.56 -24.25
C ALA A 250 -11.71 -10.49 -25.28
N LYS A 251 -12.96 -10.67 -24.87
CA LYS A 251 -14.13 -10.56 -25.75
C LYS A 251 -14.41 -9.12 -26.15
N ALA A 252 -14.33 -8.17 -25.19
CA ALA A 252 -14.55 -6.75 -25.49
C ALA A 252 -13.56 -6.17 -26.51
N PHE A 253 -12.30 -6.59 -26.46
CA PHE A 253 -11.24 -6.14 -27.37
C PHE A 253 -10.90 -7.13 -28.48
N ASP A 254 -11.64 -8.24 -28.59
CA ASP A 254 -11.45 -9.29 -29.59
C ASP A 254 -10.02 -9.87 -29.59
N VAL A 255 -9.53 -10.24 -28.40
CA VAL A 255 -8.20 -10.82 -28.20
C VAL A 255 -8.29 -12.35 -28.22
N LYS A 256 -7.86 -12.92 -29.35
CA LYS A 256 -7.90 -14.35 -29.63
C LYS A 256 -6.51 -14.88 -29.96
N TYR A 257 -6.32 -16.17 -29.76
CA TYR A 257 -5.12 -16.88 -30.17
C TYR A 257 -5.48 -18.15 -30.94
N VAL A 258 -4.57 -18.59 -31.82
CA VAL A 258 -4.71 -19.87 -32.48
C VAL A 258 -4.13 -20.97 -31.60
N THR A 259 -4.94 -21.96 -31.28
CA THR A 259 -4.54 -23.14 -30.48
C THR A 259 -3.64 -24.08 -31.26
N LYS A 260 -3.04 -25.07 -30.58
CA LYS A 260 -2.25 -26.15 -31.22
C LYS A 260 -3.06 -26.93 -32.24
N ASP A 261 -4.37 -27.03 -32.07
CA ASP A 261 -5.30 -27.71 -32.96
C ASP A 261 -5.87 -26.79 -34.03
N ASN A 262 -5.25 -25.65 -34.27
CA ASN A 262 -5.60 -24.66 -35.31
C ASN A 262 -7.03 -24.08 -35.13
N LYS A 263 -7.51 -23.95 -33.88
CA LYS A 263 -8.78 -23.29 -33.53
C LYS A 263 -8.52 -21.91 -32.96
N GLN A 264 -9.44 -20.99 -33.13
CA GLN A 264 -9.39 -19.68 -32.48
C GLN A 264 -10.15 -19.73 -31.16
N GLU A 265 -9.50 -19.25 -30.08
CA GLU A 265 -10.09 -19.14 -28.75
C GLU A 265 -9.75 -17.79 -28.13
N TYR A 266 -10.64 -17.26 -27.30
CA TYR A 266 -10.35 -16.09 -26.49
C TYR A 266 -9.39 -16.46 -25.35
N VAL A 267 -8.48 -15.53 -25.02
CA VAL A 267 -7.59 -15.70 -23.87
C VAL A 267 -8.30 -15.47 -22.56
N TRP A 268 -7.72 -15.98 -21.49
CA TRP A 268 -8.13 -15.76 -20.11
C TRP A 268 -7.25 -14.72 -19.46
N ALA A 269 -7.82 -13.84 -18.64
CA ALA A 269 -7.18 -12.64 -18.18
C ALA A 269 -7.10 -12.55 -16.66
N THR A 270 -6.05 -11.92 -16.16
CA THR A 270 -5.93 -11.47 -14.77
C THR A 270 -5.45 -10.02 -14.70
N SER A 271 -5.80 -9.34 -13.61
CA SER A 271 -5.14 -8.10 -13.21
C SER A 271 -4.96 -8.07 -11.69
N TRP A 272 -3.92 -7.40 -11.23
CA TRP A 272 -3.60 -7.32 -9.81
C TRP A 272 -2.83 -6.04 -9.52
N GLY A 273 -3.06 -5.45 -8.32
CA GLY A 273 -2.51 -4.15 -8.01
C GLY A 273 -2.38 -3.84 -6.53
N VAL A 274 -1.35 -3.06 -6.21
CA VAL A 274 -1.16 -2.35 -4.95
C VAL A 274 -0.69 -0.93 -5.23
N SER A 275 -0.98 -0.01 -4.31
CA SER A 275 -0.69 1.41 -4.49
C SER A 275 0.07 2.00 -3.30
N THR A 276 0.37 3.28 -3.39
CA THR A 276 0.90 4.08 -2.28
C THR A 276 -0.01 4.12 -1.05
N ARG A 277 -1.25 3.55 -1.13
CA ARG A 277 -2.07 3.25 0.05
C ARG A 277 -1.32 2.41 1.08
N LEU A 278 -0.39 1.55 0.65
CA LEU A 278 0.46 0.76 1.55
C LEU A 278 1.35 1.64 2.46
N MET A 279 1.73 2.83 2.02
CA MET A 279 2.41 3.81 2.88
C MET A 279 1.52 4.24 4.05
N GLY A 280 0.25 4.51 3.78
CA GLY A 280 -0.74 4.82 4.81
C GLY A 280 -0.97 3.66 5.78
N ALA A 281 -1.06 2.45 5.25
CA ALA A 281 -1.19 1.23 6.05
C ALA A 281 0.02 1.03 6.97
N LEU A 282 1.23 1.28 6.48
CA LEU A 282 2.47 1.21 7.26
C LEU A 282 2.45 2.17 8.45
N VAL A 283 2.08 3.42 8.21
CA VAL A 283 1.94 4.45 9.26
C VAL A 283 0.91 4.03 10.31
N MET A 284 -0.29 3.64 9.86
CA MET A 284 -1.40 3.29 10.76
C MET A 284 -1.21 1.96 11.50
N SER A 285 -0.32 1.09 11.04
CA SER A 285 -0.09 -0.20 11.71
C SER A 285 0.89 -0.13 12.86
N HIS A 286 1.93 0.69 12.74
CA HIS A 286 3.07 0.64 13.67
C HIS A 286 3.36 1.93 14.41
N SER A 287 2.99 3.09 13.85
CA SER A 287 3.36 4.40 14.41
C SER A 287 2.64 4.69 15.72
N ASP A 288 3.25 5.53 16.54
CA ASP A 288 2.77 5.89 17.87
C ASP A 288 2.62 7.42 18.05
N ASP A 289 2.40 7.86 19.28
CA ASP A 289 2.21 9.28 19.56
C ASP A 289 3.51 10.11 19.56
N ASN A 290 4.67 9.43 19.44
CA ASN A 290 5.99 10.05 19.28
C ASN A 290 6.42 10.20 17.80
N GLY A 291 5.79 9.49 16.89
CA GLY A 291 6.15 9.55 15.47
C GLY A 291 5.96 8.25 14.72
N LEU A 292 6.64 8.15 13.58
CA LEU A 292 6.70 6.91 12.79
C LEU A 292 7.41 5.80 13.57
N VAL A 293 6.98 4.57 13.31
CA VAL A 293 7.70 3.34 13.65
C VAL A 293 7.79 2.51 12.39
N LEU A 294 8.98 2.32 11.87
CA LEU A 294 9.19 1.67 10.58
C LEU A 294 9.77 0.26 10.76
N PRO A 295 9.22 -0.73 10.03
CA PRO A 295 9.88 -2.02 9.90
C PRO A 295 11.27 -1.83 9.28
N PRO A 296 12.32 -2.39 9.85
CA PRO A 296 13.69 -2.25 9.33
C PRO A 296 13.85 -2.59 7.86
N LYS A 297 13.13 -3.59 7.36
CA LYS A 297 13.19 -3.99 5.94
C LYS A 297 12.73 -2.91 4.95
N LEU A 298 11.90 -1.95 5.39
CA LEU A 298 11.40 -0.85 4.55
C LEU A 298 12.00 0.51 4.91
N ALA A 299 12.66 0.63 6.05
CA ALA A 299 13.31 1.87 6.47
C ALA A 299 14.45 2.24 5.51
N SER A 300 14.41 3.46 4.95
CA SER A 300 15.48 3.97 4.10
C SER A 300 16.77 4.25 4.87
N ILE A 301 16.64 4.58 6.15
CA ILE A 301 17.73 4.67 7.11
C ILE A 301 17.39 3.70 8.24
N GLN A 302 18.16 2.61 8.35
CA GLN A 302 17.93 1.60 9.37
C GLN A 302 18.62 1.95 10.69
N VAL A 303 19.77 2.60 10.60
CA VAL A 303 20.56 3.03 11.74
C VAL A 303 21.01 4.47 11.55
N VAL A 304 20.85 5.29 12.59
CA VAL A 304 21.47 6.61 12.65
C VAL A 304 22.49 6.65 13.77
N ILE A 305 23.66 7.23 13.48
CA ILE A 305 24.72 7.45 14.45
C ILE A 305 24.77 8.94 14.76
N VAL A 306 24.65 9.32 16.01
CA VAL A 306 24.67 10.70 16.50
C VAL A 306 25.86 10.92 17.44
N PRO A 307 26.82 11.78 17.09
CA PRO A 307 27.95 12.10 17.95
C PRO A 307 27.55 13.07 19.07
N ILE A 308 28.13 12.86 20.26
CA ILE A 308 28.04 13.75 21.42
C ILE A 308 29.46 14.20 21.76
N TYR A 309 29.76 15.49 21.53
CA TYR A 309 31.13 15.99 21.61
C TYR A 309 31.21 17.43 22.13
N LYS A 310 32.41 17.80 22.56
CA LYS A 310 32.79 19.19 22.87
C LYS A 310 33.99 19.59 22.01
N GLY A 311 33.82 20.64 21.18
CA GLY A 311 34.86 21.17 20.31
C GLY A 311 35.27 20.21 19.18
N ASP A 312 36.17 20.69 18.33
CA ASP A 312 36.59 19.97 17.12
C ASP A 312 37.42 18.73 17.40
N GLU A 313 38.22 18.75 18.46
CA GLU A 313 39.05 17.59 18.88
C GLU A 313 38.14 16.43 19.33
N GLY A 314 37.10 16.73 20.13
CA GLY A 314 36.12 15.74 20.57
C GLY A 314 35.35 15.17 19.38
N LEU A 315 34.93 16.01 18.43
CA LEU A 315 34.27 15.56 17.21
C LEU A 315 35.16 14.63 16.39
N ALA A 316 36.45 14.97 16.21
CA ALA A 316 37.38 14.17 15.43
C ALA A 316 37.52 12.73 16.01
N LYS A 317 37.68 12.62 17.34
CA LYS A 317 37.77 11.31 18.03
C LYS A 317 36.51 10.46 17.88
N VAL A 318 35.35 11.06 18.08
CA VAL A 318 34.06 10.38 17.96
C VAL A 318 33.79 9.98 16.51
N SER A 319 34.15 10.86 15.55
CA SER A 319 33.90 10.62 14.12
C SER A 319 34.71 9.43 13.57
N GLU A 320 35.92 9.21 14.04
CA GLU A 320 36.73 8.07 13.65
C GLU A 320 36.02 6.75 13.96
N VAL A 321 35.57 6.61 15.19
CA VAL A 321 34.86 5.38 15.65
C VAL A 321 33.48 5.28 15.00
N ALA A 322 32.74 6.40 14.88
CA ALA A 322 31.44 6.40 14.22
C ALA A 322 31.53 5.95 12.76
N ASN A 323 32.53 6.40 12.03
CA ASN A 323 32.76 5.99 10.64
C ASN A 323 33.21 4.52 10.52
N ASP A 324 33.97 4.00 11.48
CA ASP A 324 34.31 2.57 11.52
C ASP A 324 33.06 1.71 11.74
N ILE A 325 32.23 2.06 12.72
CA ILE A 325 30.93 1.39 12.94
C ILE A 325 30.06 1.46 11.69
N LYS A 326 29.94 2.64 11.08
CA LYS A 326 29.16 2.82 9.83
C LYS A 326 29.65 1.89 8.74
N LYS A 327 30.95 1.78 8.50
CA LYS A 327 31.52 0.89 7.47
C LYS A 327 31.21 -0.57 7.75
N LYS A 328 31.34 -1.02 9.01
CA LYS A 328 31.04 -2.41 9.42
C LYS A 328 29.56 -2.75 9.17
N LEU A 329 28.65 -1.86 9.53
CA LEU A 329 27.21 -2.04 9.29
C LEU A 329 26.88 -2.02 7.79
N GLN A 330 27.47 -1.10 7.02
CA GLN A 330 27.28 -1.05 5.57
C GLN A 330 27.80 -2.31 4.85
N ALA A 331 28.88 -2.91 5.34
CA ALA A 331 29.39 -4.17 4.81
C ALA A 331 28.39 -5.34 4.98
N LYS A 332 27.47 -5.24 5.93
CA LYS A 332 26.33 -6.18 6.12
C LYS A 332 25.08 -5.77 5.36
N GLY A 333 25.16 -4.75 4.50
CA GLY A 333 24.00 -4.25 3.73
C GLY A 333 23.02 -3.39 4.54
N ILE A 334 23.42 -2.92 5.72
CA ILE A 334 22.60 -2.05 6.58
C ILE A 334 22.76 -0.60 6.14
N SER A 335 21.65 0.12 5.95
CA SER A 335 21.68 1.54 5.62
C SER A 335 21.92 2.37 6.87
N VAL A 336 22.99 3.16 6.86
CA VAL A 336 23.46 3.93 8.02
C VAL A 336 23.64 5.40 7.65
N LYS A 337 23.06 6.29 8.45
CA LYS A 337 23.34 7.71 8.42
C LYS A 337 24.22 8.10 9.61
N TYR A 338 25.31 8.80 9.37
CA TYR A 338 26.08 9.51 10.39
C TYR A 338 25.69 10.99 10.36
N ASP A 339 25.15 11.49 11.48
CA ASP A 339 24.67 12.88 11.57
C ASP A 339 25.63 13.73 12.41
N ASP A 340 26.64 14.26 11.77
CA ASP A 340 27.67 15.15 12.32
C ASP A 340 27.33 16.65 12.18
N ARG A 341 26.10 17.00 11.77
CA ARG A 341 25.68 18.42 11.68
C ARG A 341 25.92 19.13 12.99
N ASP A 342 26.63 20.26 12.95
CA ASP A 342 26.94 21.15 14.09
C ASP A 342 25.79 22.13 14.40
N SER A 343 24.92 22.37 13.44
CA SER A 343 23.76 23.26 13.54
C SER A 343 22.67 22.80 14.52
N GLN A 344 22.71 21.54 14.96
CA GLN A 344 21.69 20.94 15.80
C GLN A 344 22.30 20.18 16.98
N ARG A 345 21.70 20.37 18.17
CA ARG A 345 22.11 19.65 19.39
C ARG A 345 21.68 18.17 19.33
N PRO A 346 22.40 17.25 20.03
CA PRO A 346 22.05 15.83 20.05
C PRO A 346 20.59 15.53 20.42
N GLY A 347 20.05 16.19 21.41
CA GLY A 347 18.64 16.00 21.82
C GLY A 347 17.63 16.38 20.74
N TRP A 348 17.93 17.39 19.94
CA TRP A 348 17.10 17.73 18.77
C TRP A 348 17.16 16.65 17.69
N LYS A 349 18.37 16.14 17.40
CA LYS A 349 18.56 15.02 16.46
C LYS A 349 17.83 13.76 16.91
N PHE A 350 17.89 13.44 18.20
CA PHE A 350 17.15 12.31 18.78
C PHE A 350 15.65 12.44 18.53
N ALA A 351 15.10 13.62 18.78
CA ALA A 351 13.68 13.89 18.54
C ALA A 351 13.30 13.84 17.06
N GLU A 352 14.16 14.32 16.16
CA GLU A 352 13.94 14.24 14.71
C GLU A 352 13.88 12.78 14.22
N TYR A 353 14.86 11.96 14.63
CA TYR A 353 14.93 10.58 14.18
C TYR A 353 13.87 9.68 14.84
N GLU A 354 13.44 10.00 16.04
CA GLU A 354 12.29 9.34 16.68
C GLU A 354 10.99 9.65 15.90
N LEU A 355 10.77 10.93 15.53
CA LEU A 355 9.63 11.33 14.70
C LEU A 355 9.64 10.63 13.33
N LYS A 356 10.80 10.49 12.71
CA LYS A 356 10.99 9.82 11.42
C LYS A 356 10.98 8.29 11.50
N GLY A 357 10.92 7.73 12.69
CA GLY A 357 10.78 6.29 12.90
C GLY A 357 12.02 5.48 12.55
N ILE A 358 13.22 6.06 12.63
CA ILE A 358 14.46 5.33 12.38
C ILE A 358 14.55 4.16 13.38
N PRO A 359 14.70 2.91 12.91
CA PRO A 359 14.63 1.72 13.78
C PRO A 359 15.63 1.70 14.92
N VAL A 360 16.87 2.09 14.66
CA VAL A 360 17.96 2.07 15.64
C VAL A 360 18.75 3.38 15.62
N ARG A 361 18.98 3.94 16.80
CA ARG A 361 19.88 5.09 17.00
C ARG A 361 21.06 4.67 17.84
N ILE A 362 22.26 4.97 17.38
CA ILE A 362 23.49 4.83 18.13
C ILE A 362 23.97 6.24 18.54
N ALA A 363 24.14 6.47 19.83
CA ALA A 363 24.76 7.69 20.35
C ALA A 363 26.17 7.37 20.86
N ILE A 364 27.13 8.19 20.44
CA ILE A 364 28.55 8.00 20.80
C ILE A 364 29.07 9.29 21.42
N GLY A 365 29.51 9.22 22.66
CA GLY A 365 30.17 10.30 23.38
C GLY A 365 31.61 9.97 23.73
N GLU A 366 32.41 11.00 24.12
CA GLU A 366 33.79 10.82 24.51
C GLU A 366 33.94 9.91 25.74
N ARG A 367 32.95 9.92 26.66
CA ARG A 367 32.92 9.03 27.81
C ARG A 367 32.68 7.56 27.41
N ASP A 368 31.81 7.36 26.43
CA ASP A 368 31.50 6.05 25.90
C ASP A 368 32.74 5.44 25.22
N LEU A 369 33.46 6.26 24.45
CA LEU A 369 34.71 5.83 23.81
C LEU A 369 35.76 5.38 24.82
N ALA A 370 35.90 6.10 25.94
CA ALA A 370 36.86 5.74 26.99
C ALA A 370 36.56 4.35 27.60
N ASN A 371 35.30 3.93 27.58
CA ASN A 371 34.82 2.63 28.07
C ASN A 371 34.64 1.59 26.98
N GLY A 372 34.93 1.91 25.71
CA GLY A 372 34.72 0.99 24.59
C GLY A 372 33.24 0.66 24.35
N THR A 373 32.33 1.58 24.65
CA THR A 373 30.87 1.37 24.58
C THR A 373 30.17 2.46 23.74
N VAL A 374 28.93 2.20 23.43
CA VAL A 374 27.97 3.14 22.83
C VAL A 374 26.58 2.97 23.42
N GLU A 375 25.72 3.99 23.35
CA GLU A 375 24.30 3.86 23.66
C GLU A 375 23.53 3.44 22.39
N VAL A 376 22.75 2.38 22.46
CA VAL A 376 21.84 1.91 21.41
C VAL A 376 20.40 2.08 21.86
N ALA A 377 19.60 2.78 21.07
CA ALA A 377 18.18 2.99 21.32
C ALA A 377 17.33 2.33 20.24
N ARG A 378 16.28 1.61 20.67
CA ARG A 378 15.27 0.98 19.80
C ARG A 378 14.06 1.91 19.66
N ARG A 379 13.59 2.09 18.42
CA ARG A 379 12.40 2.89 18.17
C ARG A 379 11.10 2.17 18.55
N ASP A 380 11.03 0.87 18.34
CA ASP A 380 9.80 0.07 18.53
C ASP A 380 9.38 -0.11 19.99
N THR A 381 10.33 -0.05 20.93
CA THR A 381 10.09 -0.20 22.38
C THR A 381 10.42 1.06 23.18
N LEU A 382 11.07 2.05 22.55
CA LEU A 382 11.58 3.27 23.22
C LEU A 382 12.59 2.96 24.33
N THR A 383 13.22 1.80 24.28
CA THR A 383 14.26 1.39 25.24
C THR A 383 15.65 1.72 24.70
N LYS A 384 16.59 1.86 25.63
CA LYS A 384 17.98 2.11 25.31
C LYS A 384 18.87 1.36 26.27
N GLU A 385 20.04 0.98 25.78
CA GLU A 385 21.07 0.26 26.55
C GLU A 385 22.48 0.66 26.11
N THR A 386 23.44 0.47 27.01
CA THR A 386 24.86 0.67 26.73
C THR A 386 25.46 -0.69 26.34
N VAL A 387 26.08 -0.73 25.16
CA VAL A 387 26.65 -1.96 24.59
C VAL A 387 28.11 -1.77 24.20
N SER A 388 28.86 -2.87 24.09
CA SER A 388 30.23 -2.85 23.62
C SER A 388 30.31 -2.44 22.12
N ILE A 389 31.33 -1.70 21.75
CA ILE A 389 31.68 -1.41 20.35
C ILE A 389 32.15 -2.69 19.65
N GLU A 390 32.81 -3.60 20.39
CA GLU A 390 33.24 -4.89 19.85
C GLU A 390 32.02 -5.76 19.52
N GLY A 391 31.92 -6.23 18.28
CA GLY A 391 30.83 -7.07 17.80
C GLY A 391 29.51 -6.30 17.54
N ILE A 392 29.55 -4.97 17.53
CA ILE A 392 28.33 -4.13 17.35
C ILE A 392 27.60 -4.38 16.04
N ASP A 393 28.32 -4.71 14.98
CA ASP A 393 27.74 -5.01 13.68
C ASP A 393 26.80 -6.23 13.72
N SER A 394 27.22 -7.30 14.38
CA SER A 394 26.38 -8.49 14.59
C SER A 394 25.24 -8.23 15.56
N LEU A 395 25.47 -7.45 16.61
CA LEU A 395 24.43 -7.05 17.56
C LEU A 395 23.32 -6.24 16.86
N ILE A 396 23.68 -5.25 16.05
CA ILE A 396 22.71 -4.41 15.33
C ILE A 396 21.96 -5.22 14.27
N GLU A 397 22.62 -6.10 13.53
CA GLU A 397 21.97 -6.99 12.55
C GLU A 397 20.89 -7.87 13.21
N ASN A 398 21.21 -8.48 14.36
CA ASN A 398 20.22 -9.24 15.13
C ASN A 398 19.10 -8.37 15.67
N LEU A 399 19.43 -7.17 16.17
CA LEU A 399 18.46 -6.22 16.70
C LEU A 399 17.46 -5.77 15.63
N LEU A 400 17.89 -5.50 14.41
CA LEU A 400 17.01 -5.15 13.31
C LEU A 400 16.04 -6.29 12.98
N THR A 401 16.50 -7.54 13.02
CA THR A 401 15.66 -8.73 12.86
C THR A 401 14.63 -8.85 13.99
N GLU A 402 15.05 -8.64 15.23
CA GLU A 402 14.14 -8.63 16.38
C GLU A 402 13.06 -7.54 16.26
N ILE A 403 13.43 -6.33 15.85
CA ILE A 403 12.49 -5.21 15.65
C ILE A 403 11.46 -5.58 14.59
N GLN A 404 11.89 -6.13 13.46
CA GLN A 404 10.99 -6.58 12.39
C GLN A 404 9.96 -7.59 12.90
N ASN A 405 10.42 -8.60 13.63
CA ASN A 405 9.56 -9.64 14.20
C ASN A 405 8.64 -9.09 15.30
N ASN A 406 9.15 -8.22 16.17
CA ASN A 406 8.36 -7.60 17.23
C ASN A 406 7.20 -6.77 16.69
N LEU A 407 7.42 -6.02 15.60
CA LEU A 407 6.36 -5.23 14.96
C LEU A 407 5.27 -6.13 14.38
N PHE A 408 5.64 -7.23 13.75
CA PHE A 408 4.67 -8.21 13.24
C PHE A 408 3.86 -8.85 14.36
N GLU A 409 4.52 -9.34 15.41
CA GLU A 409 3.84 -10.00 16.53
C GLU A 409 2.90 -9.04 17.29
N LYS A 410 3.29 -7.79 17.48
CA LYS A 410 2.41 -6.76 18.06
C LYS A 410 1.16 -6.50 17.20
N ALA A 411 1.34 -6.36 15.89
CA ALA A 411 0.22 -6.14 14.97
C ALA A 411 -0.70 -7.37 14.90
N LYS A 412 -0.13 -8.58 14.92
CA LYS A 412 -0.86 -9.84 14.95
C LYS A 412 -1.69 -9.99 16.22
N ALA A 413 -1.09 -9.75 17.39
CA ALA A 413 -1.78 -9.82 18.68
C ALA A 413 -2.95 -8.81 18.73
N ARG A 414 -2.74 -7.59 18.26
CA ARG A 414 -3.78 -6.57 18.16
C ARG A 414 -4.93 -7.00 17.24
N THR A 415 -4.61 -7.53 16.07
CA THR A 415 -5.62 -8.03 15.11
C THR A 415 -6.44 -9.16 15.73
N GLN A 416 -5.81 -10.11 16.41
CA GLN A 416 -6.50 -11.19 17.11
C GLN A 416 -7.41 -10.65 18.22
N GLN A 417 -6.94 -9.71 19.02
CA GLN A 417 -7.71 -9.08 20.10
C GLN A 417 -8.93 -8.32 19.56
N LEU A 418 -8.81 -7.70 18.38
CA LEU A 418 -9.86 -6.92 17.72
C LEU A 418 -10.68 -7.76 16.70
N THR A 419 -10.56 -9.07 16.71
CA THR A 419 -11.39 -9.97 15.91
C THR A 419 -12.41 -10.67 16.80
N THR A 420 -13.70 -10.51 16.50
CA THR A 420 -14.79 -11.04 17.33
C THR A 420 -15.76 -11.87 16.48
N LYS A 421 -16.16 -13.03 16.97
CA LYS A 421 -17.30 -13.81 16.41
C LYS A 421 -18.58 -13.35 17.09
N VAL A 422 -19.64 -13.13 16.30
CA VAL A 422 -20.97 -12.77 16.81
C VAL A 422 -22.06 -13.60 16.12
N ASP A 423 -23.16 -13.83 16.84
CA ASP A 423 -24.28 -14.65 16.37
C ASP A 423 -25.60 -13.87 16.27
N SER A 424 -25.61 -12.58 16.63
CA SER A 424 -26.78 -11.72 16.53
C SER A 424 -26.45 -10.34 15.98
N PHE A 425 -27.44 -9.70 15.36
CA PHE A 425 -27.26 -8.35 14.82
C PHE A 425 -27.11 -7.29 15.90
N ASP A 426 -27.73 -7.48 17.08
CA ASP A 426 -27.56 -6.56 18.22
C ASP A 426 -26.14 -6.62 18.79
N GLU A 427 -25.57 -7.83 18.91
CA GLU A 427 -24.17 -8.00 19.31
C GLU A 427 -23.22 -7.40 18.26
N PHE A 428 -23.52 -7.60 16.98
CA PHE A 428 -22.77 -7.02 15.86
C PHE A 428 -22.68 -5.48 15.96
N LYS A 429 -23.82 -4.82 16.17
CA LYS A 429 -23.87 -3.36 16.35
C LYS A 429 -23.12 -2.91 17.60
N LYS A 430 -23.28 -3.63 18.71
CA LYS A 430 -22.57 -3.33 19.95
C LYS A 430 -21.05 -3.38 19.79
N ILE A 431 -20.53 -4.43 19.16
CA ILE A 431 -19.08 -4.55 18.89
C ILE A 431 -18.57 -3.43 17.98
N LEU A 432 -19.32 -3.06 16.95
CA LEU A 432 -18.96 -1.95 16.07
C LEU A 432 -18.85 -0.60 16.79
N ASP A 433 -19.65 -0.38 17.81
CA ASP A 433 -19.69 0.90 18.54
C ASP A 433 -18.73 0.94 19.72
N GLU A 434 -18.51 -0.18 20.41
CA GLU A 434 -17.67 -0.23 21.61
C GLU A 434 -16.22 -0.60 21.35
N LYS A 435 -15.96 -1.54 20.44
CA LYS A 435 -14.64 -2.14 20.23
C LYS A 435 -14.11 -1.97 18.83
N THR A 436 -15.00 -1.87 17.83
CA THR A 436 -14.66 -1.92 16.40
C THR A 436 -13.95 -3.22 15.99
N GLY A 437 -13.16 -3.22 14.92
CA GLY A 437 -12.34 -4.36 14.50
C GLY A 437 -13.01 -5.25 13.46
N PHE A 438 -12.42 -6.42 13.27
CA PHE A 438 -12.99 -7.47 12.44
C PHE A 438 -14.10 -8.21 13.15
N ILE A 439 -15.20 -8.44 12.46
CA ILE A 439 -16.32 -9.22 12.96
C ILE A 439 -16.58 -10.39 12.02
N LEU A 440 -16.53 -11.61 12.55
CA LEU A 440 -16.91 -12.84 11.85
C LEU A 440 -18.36 -13.17 12.19
N ALA A 441 -19.23 -13.10 11.19
CA ALA A 441 -20.66 -13.31 11.36
C ALA A 441 -21.26 -14.05 10.15
N HIS A 442 -22.33 -14.82 10.39
CA HIS A 442 -23.07 -15.50 9.34
C HIS A 442 -23.83 -14.53 8.45
N TRP A 443 -23.79 -14.78 7.16
CA TRP A 443 -24.45 -14.04 6.10
C TRP A 443 -25.16 -15.01 5.15
N ASP A 444 -26.34 -14.63 4.66
CA ASP A 444 -27.20 -15.48 3.81
C ASP A 444 -26.76 -15.53 2.32
N GLY A 445 -25.67 -14.85 1.96
CA GLY A 445 -25.16 -14.85 0.59
C GLY A 445 -25.88 -13.87 -0.35
N THR A 446 -26.84 -13.08 0.13
CA THR A 446 -27.62 -12.17 -0.71
C THR A 446 -27.09 -10.75 -0.70
N SER A 447 -27.09 -10.10 -1.87
CA SER A 447 -26.74 -8.70 -2.03
C SER A 447 -27.67 -7.76 -1.25
N GLU A 448 -28.95 -8.11 -1.15
CA GLU A 448 -29.95 -7.33 -0.42
C GLU A 448 -29.60 -7.24 1.08
N THR A 449 -29.25 -8.34 1.70
CA THR A 449 -28.86 -8.36 3.12
C THR A 449 -27.53 -7.60 3.34
N GLU A 450 -26.57 -7.77 2.44
CA GLU A 450 -25.30 -7.05 2.49
C GLU A 450 -25.50 -5.54 2.47
N GLU A 451 -26.32 -5.02 1.54
CA GLU A 451 -26.63 -3.59 1.43
C GLU A 451 -27.34 -3.05 2.67
N LYS A 452 -28.33 -3.78 3.23
CA LYS A 452 -29.05 -3.36 4.43
C LYS A 452 -28.11 -3.24 5.64
N ILE A 453 -27.20 -4.21 5.84
CA ILE A 453 -26.21 -4.14 6.92
C ILE A 453 -25.31 -2.92 6.75
N LYS A 454 -24.84 -2.67 5.53
CA LYS A 454 -23.99 -1.52 5.18
C LYS A 454 -24.71 -0.18 5.41
N GLU A 455 -25.96 -0.06 5.01
CA GLU A 455 -26.78 1.15 5.22
C GLU A 455 -26.94 1.47 6.70
N GLU A 456 -27.29 0.46 7.51
CA GLU A 456 -27.56 0.63 8.94
C GLU A 456 -26.30 0.86 9.79
N THR A 457 -25.18 0.22 9.44
CA THR A 457 -24.01 0.13 10.34
C THR A 457 -22.73 0.77 9.80
N LYS A 458 -22.70 1.06 8.49
CA LYS A 458 -21.49 1.47 7.74
C LYS A 458 -20.39 0.39 7.72
N ALA A 459 -20.66 -0.81 8.22
CA ALA A 459 -19.77 -1.95 8.05
C ALA A 459 -20.06 -2.66 6.72
N THR A 460 -18.99 -3.10 6.06
CA THR A 460 -19.07 -3.86 4.80
C THR A 460 -18.52 -5.26 4.99
N ILE A 461 -18.93 -6.19 4.14
CA ILE A 461 -18.26 -7.49 4.03
C ILE A 461 -16.91 -7.25 3.38
N ARG A 462 -15.84 -7.38 4.15
CA ARG A 462 -14.47 -7.19 3.66
C ARG A 462 -14.06 -8.30 2.72
N CYS A 463 -14.33 -9.51 3.10
CA CYS A 463 -14.12 -10.69 2.28
C CYS A 463 -14.82 -11.93 2.86
N ILE A 464 -14.91 -12.96 2.03
CA ILE A 464 -15.14 -14.35 2.44
C ILE A 464 -13.73 -14.94 2.62
N PRO A 465 -13.28 -15.27 3.86
CA PRO A 465 -11.93 -15.76 4.08
C PRO A 465 -11.66 -17.07 3.32
N LEU A 466 -10.46 -17.21 2.74
CA LEU A 466 -10.10 -18.42 1.96
C LEU A 466 -10.00 -19.67 2.81
N ASN A 467 -9.53 -19.55 4.06
CA ASN A 467 -9.37 -20.65 5.00
C ASN A 467 -10.56 -20.77 5.95
N ASN A 468 -11.75 -20.43 5.47
CA ASN A 468 -12.95 -20.42 6.28
C ASN A 468 -13.46 -21.85 6.52
N GLU A 469 -13.73 -22.18 7.79
CA GLU A 469 -14.35 -23.45 8.15
C GLU A 469 -15.83 -23.43 7.78
N GLN A 470 -16.34 -24.57 7.32
CA GLN A 470 -17.78 -24.79 7.15
C GLN A 470 -18.43 -24.82 8.53
N GLU A 471 -19.32 -23.89 8.78
CA GLU A 471 -20.04 -23.76 10.05
C GLU A 471 -21.53 -23.49 9.76
N THR A 472 -22.39 -24.38 10.19
CA THR A 472 -23.84 -24.20 10.04
C THR A 472 -24.31 -23.13 11.03
N GLY A 473 -25.03 -22.14 10.56
CA GLY A 473 -25.59 -21.08 11.36
C GLY A 473 -26.72 -20.35 10.65
N VAL A 474 -27.07 -19.20 11.16
CA VAL A 474 -28.09 -18.32 10.57
C VAL A 474 -27.54 -16.91 10.38
N CYS A 475 -27.92 -16.28 9.29
CA CYS A 475 -27.57 -14.89 8.99
C CYS A 475 -28.00 -13.99 10.14
N ILE A 476 -27.07 -13.19 10.64
CA ILE A 476 -27.32 -12.29 11.78
C ILE A 476 -28.40 -11.24 11.52
N TYR A 477 -28.68 -10.91 10.25
CA TYR A 477 -29.66 -9.92 9.85
C TYR A 477 -31.00 -10.54 9.44
N SER A 478 -30.96 -11.48 8.48
CA SER A 478 -32.19 -12.05 7.87
C SER A 478 -32.74 -13.29 8.60
N GLY A 479 -31.94 -13.93 9.46
CA GLY A 479 -32.28 -15.20 10.11
C GLY A 479 -32.29 -16.40 9.16
N LYS A 480 -31.95 -16.25 7.89
CA LYS A 480 -31.87 -17.36 6.92
C LYS A 480 -30.64 -18.24 7.17
N PRO A 481 -30.69 -19.53 6.75
CA PRO A 481 -29.55 -20.43 6.88
C PRO A 481 -28.27 -19.87 6.24
N SER A 482 -27.14 -20.17 6.86
CA SER A 482 -25.81 -19.87 6.38
C SER A 482 -24.85 -21.02 6.68
N THR A 483 -23.88 -21.25 5.82
CA THR A 483 -22.90 -22.34 5.96
C THR A 483 -21.51 -21.87 6.34
N GLN A 484 -21.29 -20.56 6.42
CA GLN A 484 -19.99 -19.98 6.78
C GLN A 484 -20.14 -18.55 7.30
N ARG A 485 -19.17 -18.13 8.10
CA ARG A 485 -19.02 -16.74 8.51
C ARG A 485 -18.26 -15.96 7.45
N VAL A 486 -18.55 -14.67 7.32
CA VAL A 486 -17.78 -13.74 6.51
C VAL A 486 -17.19 -12.65 7.38
N LEU A 487 -16.20 -11.92 6.86
CA LEU A 487 -15.47 -10.91 7.59
C LEU A 487 -16.08 -9.53 7.34
N PHE A 488 -16.63 -8.93 8.39
CA PHE A 488 -17.16 -7.57 8.37
C PHE A 488 -16.20 -6.60 9.07
N ALA A 489 -16.18 -5.36 8.63
CA ALA A 489 -15.59 -4.23 9.35
C ALA A 489 -16.05 -2.90 8.75
N ARG A 490 -15.93 -1.82 9.53
CA ARG A 490 -15.84 -0.47 8.98
C ARG A 490 -14.46 -0.31 8.36
N ALA A 491 -14.33 0.45 7.27
CA ALA A 491 -13.11 0.51 6.48
C ALA A 491 -12.73 1.94 6.06
N TYR A 492 -11.48 2.09 5.66
CA TYR A 492 -10.94 3.29 5.04
C TYR A 492 -11.36 3.43 3.58
#